data_7373c5a805c06d92de2f1f9a43f412a8
#
_entry.id   7373c5a805c06d92de2f1f9a43f412a8
#
_cell.length_a   1.000
_cell.length_b   1.000
_cell.length_c   1.000
_cell.angle_alpha   90.00
_cell.angle_beta   90.00
_cell.angle_gamma   90.00
#
_symmetry.space_group_name_H-M   'P 1'
#
loop_
_entity.id
_entity.type
_entity.pdbx_description
1 polymer ?
#
loop_
_entity_poly.entity_id
_entity_poly.type
_entity_poly.pdbx_seq_one_letter_code
_entity_poly.pdbx_strand_id
1 'polypeptide(L)'
;IYKGINMSRIIRTFYEYKDETFSLDTLEKVLLGYRERLGSYGAHIQISFNYRLWQESMRSVDAEGNKNGGWQYYKVTLESLLKESGKFNKYIHFDYVYSSTCPCSTELALHALEERNQYATPHSQRSVARISLKLKDFIWIEEIQEMCLEALKTETQVFVKREDEQAFAELNAANTKFVEDAVRLLFEQFDAEERVLDFKIIASHNESLHSHDAIAVITKGVEHGFNKHVSIADMKSLIY
;
A
#
# COMPACT_ATOMS: atom_id res chain seq x y z
N ILE A 1 13.19 -31.39 -28.07
CA ILE A 1 13.32 -29.92 -28.10
C ILE A 1 11.91 -29.38 -28.04
N TYR A 2 11.52 -28.80 -26.89
CA TYR A 2 10.22 -28.14 -26.73
C TYR A 2 10.21 -26.86 -27.56
N LYS A 3 9.23 -26.73 -28.46
CA LYS A 3 9.02 -25.51 -29.27
C LYS A 3 8.40 -24.44 -28.40
N GLY A 4 9.19 -23.65 -27.68
CA GLY A 4 8.77 -22.43 -27.03
C GLY A 4 7.53 -22.51 -26.10
N ILE A 5 7.20 -21.40 -25.43
CA ILE A 5 6.01 -21.27 -24.59
C ILE A 5 4.77 -21.13 -25.49
N ASN A 6 3.79 -22.01 -25.29
CA ASN A 6 2.51 -21.91 -25.99
C ASN A 6 1.57 -20.95 -25.24
N MET A 7 1.47 -19.69 -25.70
CA MET A 7 0.67 -18.64 -25.08
C MET A 7 -0.79 -19.04 -24.86
N SER A 8 -1.40 -19.82 -25.78
CA SER A 8 -2.78 -20.26 -25.63
C SER A 8 -2.97 -21.23 -24.45
N ARG A 9 -1.94 -22.01 -24.10
CA ARG A 9 -1.99 -22.88 -22.91
C ARG A 9 -1.97 -22.08 -21.62
N ILE A 10 -1.18 -21.01 -21.56
CA ILE A 10 -1.15 -20.09 -20.39
C ILE A 10 -2.55 -19.55 -20.16
N ILE A 11 -3.16 -18.94 -21.17
CA ILE A 11 -4.49 -18.33 -21.08
C ILE A 11 -5.55 -19.39 -20.70
N ARG A 12 -5.56 -20.55 -21.37
CA ARG A 12 -6.54 -21.62 -21.06
C ARG A 12 -6.42 -22.10 -19.62
N THR A 13 -5.20 -22.36 -19.15
CA THR A 13 -4.97 -22.80 -17.77
C THR A 13 -5.45 -21.77 -16.76
N PHE A 14 -5.22 -20.48 -17.01
CA PHE A 14 -5.74 -19.42 -16.16
C PHE A 14 -7.29 -19.39 -16.12
N TYR A 15 -7.92 -19.46 -17.28
CA TYR A 15 -9.39 -19.41 -17.40
C TYR A 15 -10.12 -20.65 -16.89
N GLU A 16 -9.44 -21.76 -16.61
CA GLU A 16 -10.06 -22.91 -15.95
C GLU A 16 -10.55 -22.59 -14.54
N TYR A 17 -9.96 -21.58 -13.91
CA TYR A 17 -10.31 -21.11 -12.57
C TYR A 17 -11.18 -19.83 -12.57
N LYS A 18 -11.77 -19.47 -13.71
CA LYS A 18 -12.54 -18.23 -13.90
C LYS A 18 -13.75 -18.09 -12.96
N ASP A 19 -14.30 -19.20 -12.49
CA ASP A 19 -15.49 -19.25 -11.63
C ASP A 19 -15.10 -19.39 -10.14
N GLU A 20 -13.81 -19.49 -9.82
CA GLU A 20 -13.31 -19.49 -8.45
C GLU A 20 -13.09 -18.05 -7.94
N THR A 21 -13.17 -17.89 -6.62
CA THR A 21 -12.80 -16.63 -5.98
C THR A 21 -11.33 -16.31 -6.26
N PHE A 22 -11.07 -15.11 -6.78
CA PHE A 22 -9.72 -14.67 -7.09
C PHE A 22 -8.93 -14.45 -5.79
N SER A 23 -7.92 -15.27 -5.57
CA SER A 23 -7.10 -15.29 -4.35
C SER A 23 -5.69 -15.80 -4.63
N LEU A 24 -4.79 -15.67 -3.67
CA LEU A 24 -3.45 -16.28 -3.74
C LEU A 24 -3.51 -17.80 -3.85
N ASP A 25 -4.50 -18.46 -3.25
CA ASP A 25 -4.69 -19.91 -3.35
C ASP A 25 -5.14 -20.32 -4.75
N THR A 26 -5.99 -19.52 -5.39
CA THR A 26 -6.35 -19.74 -6.81
C THR A 26 -5.11 -19.57 -7.71
N LEU A 27 -4.25 -18.59 -7.43
CA LEU A 27 -2.99 -18.42 -8.16
C LEU A 27 -2.04 -19.60 -7.97
N GLU A 28 -1.99 -20.23 -6.80
CA GLU A 28 -1.23 -21.48 -6.62
C GLU A 28 -1.70 -22.60 -7.55
N LYS A 29 -3.02 -22.81 -7.65
CA LYS A 29 -3.60 -23.82 -8.56
C LYS A 29 -3.23 -23.52 -10.01
N VAL A 30 -3.30 -22.26 -10.43
CA VAL A 30 -2.89 -21.82 -11.78
C VAL A 30 -1.42 -22.13 -12.03
N LEU A 31 -0.53 -21.84 -11.08
CA LEU A 31 0.92 -22.11 -11.20
C LEU A 31 1.23 -23.60 -11.27
N LEU A 32 0.52 -24.44 -10.52
CA LEU A 32 0.61 -25.89 -10.63
C LEU A 32 0.19 -26.37 -12.03
N GLY A 33 -0.92 -25.85 -12.54
CA GLY A 33 -1.38 -26.12 -13.90
C GLY A 33 -0.36 -25.69 -14.97
N TYR A 34 0.33 -24.57 -14.79
CA TYR A 34 1.41 -24.15 -15.68
C TYR A 34 2.60 -25.11 -15.63
N ARG A 35 3.04 -25.51 -14.44
CA ARG A 35 4.13 -26.46 -14.26
C ARG A 35 3.84 -27.77 -14.98
N GLU A 36 2.64 -28.33 -14.81
CA GLU A 36 2.22 -29.59 -15.41
C GLU A 36 2.13 -29.50 -16.94
N ARG A 37 1.41 -28.50 -17.44
CA ARG A 37 1.06 -28.40 -18.89
C ARG A 37 2.16 -27.83 -19.75
N LEU A 38 3.02 -27.00 -19.19
CA LEU A 38 4.13 -26.41 -19.93
C LEU A 38 5.44 -27.16 -19.71
N GLY A 39 5.48 -28.13 -18.78
CA GLY A 39 6.68 -28.85 -18.42
C GLY A 39 7.77 -27.95 -17.84
N SER A 40 7.37 -26.88 -17.12
CA SER A 40 8.29 -25.94 -16.49
C SER A 40 8.72 -26.41 -15.10
N TYR A 41 9.93 -26.08 -14.67
CA TYR A 41 10.41 -26.40 -13.32
C TYR A 41 9.81 -25.47 -12.26
N GLY A 42 9.58 -24.22 -12.60
CA GLY A 42 8.95 -23.21 -11.77
C GLY A 42 8.04 -22.32 -12.58
N ALA A 43 7.23 -21.51 -11.90
CA ALA A 43 6.35 -20.54 -12.52
C ALA A 43 6.16 -19.32 -11.59
N HIS A 44 5.95 -18.17 -12.21
CA HIS A 44 5.73 -16.91 -11.51
C HIS A 44 4.54 -16.18 -12.14
N ILE A 45 3.65 -15.67 -11.31
CA ILE A 45 2.51 -14.86 -11.73
C ILE A 45 2.41 -13.61 -10.85
N GLN A 46 2.12 -12.50 -11.48
CA GLN A 46 1.89 -11.22 -10.83
C GLN A 46 0.68 -10.55 -11.49
N ILE A 47 -0.32 -10.20 -10.70
CA ILE A 47 -1.56 -9.60 -11.18
C ILE A 47 -1.86 -8.35 -10.38
N SER A 48 -1.93 -7.21 -11.08
CA SER A 48 -2.23 -5.90 -10.50
C SER A 48 -3.64 -5.45 -10.85
N PHE A 49 -4.35 -4.91 -9.89
CA PHE A 49 -5.70 -4.41 -10.03
C PHE A 49 -5.99 -3.30 -9.03
N ASN A 50 -7.10 -2.59 -9.22
CA ASN A 50 -7.59 -1.62 -8.24
C ASN A 50 -8.63 -2.31 -7.36
N TYR A 51 -8.36 -2.36 -6.05
CA TYR A 51 -9.27 -2.88 -5.04
C TYR A 51 -10.05 -1.72 -4.42
N ARG A 52 -11.36 -1.89 -4.26
CA ARG A 52 -12.23 -0.84 -3.72
C ARG A 52 -12.66 -1.14 -2.30
N LEU A 53 -12.56 -0.14 -1.43
CA LEU A 53 -13.14 -0.18 -0.09
C LEU A 53 -14.09 1.01 0.07
N TRP A 54 -15.14 0.81 0.82
CA TRP A 54 -16.03 1.90 1.19
C TRP A 54 -15.37 2.73 2.28
N GLN A 55 -15.24 4.03 2.04
CA GLN A 55 -14.70 4.97 3.02
C GLN A 55 -15.81 5.93 3.44
N GLU A 56 -16.09 5.97 4.74
CA GLU A 56 -17.03 6.93 5.31
C GLU A 56 -16.39 8.30 5.46
N SER A 57 -17.20 9.34 5.32
CA SER A 57 -16.78 10.71 5.61
C SER A 57 -16.41 10.89 7.07
N MET A 58 -15.53 11.83 7.39
CA MET A 58 -15.04 12.04 8.74
C MET A 58 -16.13 12.55 9.69
N ARG A 59 -16.94 13.53 9.26
CA ARG A 59 -17.97 14.20 10.07
C ARG A 59 -19.32 14.26 9.39
N SER A 60 -19.35 14.50 8.07
CA SER A 60 -20.58 14.80 7.37
C SER A 60 -21.56 13.63 7.34
N VAL A 61 -22.83 13.97 7.43
CA VAL A 61 -23.94 13.01 7.35
C VAL A 61 -24.95 13.44 6.27
N ASP A 62 -25.76 12.49 5.83
CA ASP A 62 -26.92 12.75 4.98
C ASP A 62 -28.12 13.32 5.78
N ALA A 63 -29.25 13.50 5.13
CA ALA A 63 -30.46 14.03 5.77
C ALA A 63 -31.05 13.09 6.82
N GLU A 64 -30.76 11.81 6.73
CA GLU A 64 -31.21 10.74 7.61
C GLU A 64 -30.24 10.52 8.79
N GLY A 65 -29.08 11.20 8.82
CA GLY A 65 -28.05 11.08 9.84
C GLY A 65 -27.02 9.98 9.63
N ASN A 66 -27.03 9.32 8.47
CA ASN A 66 -26.02 8.32 8.13
C ASN A 66 -24.75 9.00 7.62
N LYS A 67 -23.58 8.41 7.84
CA LYS A 67 -22.32 8.89 7.27
C LYS A 67 -22.39 8.92 5.76
N ASN A 68 -21.97 10.04 5.17
CA ASN A 68 -21.66 10.06 3.75
C ASN A 68 -20.44 9.18 3.48
N GLY A 69 -20.16 8.87 2.22
CA GLY A 69 -18.98 8.08 1.87
C GLY A 69 -18.85 7.87 0.37
N GLY A 70 -17.80 7.15 0.01
CA GLY A 70 -17.49 6.81 -1.37
C GLY A 70 -16.56 5.60 -1.47
N TRP A 71 -16.36 5.13 -2.71
CA TRP A 71 -15.44 4.05 -2.98
C TRP A 71 -14.02 4.59 -3.13
N GLN A 72 -13.15 4.25 -2.19
CA GLN A 72 -11.71 4.47 -2.28
C GLN A 72 -11.07 3.30 -3.03
N TYR A 73 -10.15 3.61 -3.94
CA TYR A 73 -9.45 2.61 -4.75
C TYR A 73 -7.99 2.53 -4.36
N TYR A 74 -7.52 1.30 -4.14
CA TYR A 74 -6.15 0.99 -3.77
C TYR A 74 -5.50 0.18 -4.87
N LYS A 75 -4.26 0.49 -5.22
CA LYS A 75 -3.48 -0.37 -6.12
C LYS A 75 -3.02 -1.60 -5.33
N VAL A 76 -3.41 -2.76 -5.79
CA VAL A 76 -3.04 -4.05 -5.19
C VAL A 76 -2.38 -4.91 -6.25
N THR A 77 -1.34 -5.63 -5.86
CA THR A 77 -0.74 -6.67 -6.68
C THR A 77 -0.64 -7.94 -5.88
N LEU A 78 -1.26 -9.02 -6.38
CA LEU A 78 -1.06 -10.37 -5.88
C LEU A 78 0.06 -11.02 -6.69
N GLU A 79 1.04 -11.59 -5.99
CA GLU A 79 2.17 -12.27 -6.61
C GLU A 79 2.34 -13.66 -5.99
N SER A 80 2.50 -14.66 -6.84
CA SER A 80 2.80 -16.02 -6.42
C SER A 80 3.95 -16.59 -7.23
N LEU A 81 4.90 -17.20 -6.55
CA LEU A 81 6.09 -17.83 -7.12
C LEU A 81 6.15 -19.30 -6.71
N LEU A 82 6.03 -20.19 -7.68
CA LEU A 82 6.29 -21.62 -7.54
C LEU A 82 7.77 -21.89 -7.86
N LYS A 83 8.53 -22.30 -6.86
CA LYS A 83 9.94 -22.70 -7.02
C LYS A 83 10.08 -24.08 -7.61
N GLU A 84 11.25 -24.40 -8.16
CA GLU A 84 11.61 -25.75 -8.65
C GLU A 84 11.42 -26.81 -7.58
N SER A 85 11.72 -26.49 -6.32
CA SER A 85 11.51 -27.36 -5.15
C SER A 85 10.06 -27.69 -4.84
N GLY A 86 9.09 -27.07 -5.54
CA GLY A 86 7.66 -27.17 -5.26
C GLY A 86 7.17 -26.23 -4.17
N LYS A 87 8.04 -25.44 -3.54
CA LYS A 87 7.66 -24.47 -2.52
C LYS A 87 7.05 -23.22 -3.17
N PHE A 88 5.95 -22.74 -2.59
CA PHE A 88 5.34 -21.46 -2.95
C PHE A 88 5.84 -20.32 -2.08
N ASN A 89 6.02 -19.17 -2.71
CA ASN A 89 6.07 -17.90 -2.02
C ASN A 89 4.88 -17.05 -2.48
N LYS A 90 4.17 -16.48 -1.53
CA LYS A 90 2.99 -15.63 -1.75
C LYS A 90 3.31 -14.22 -1.30
N TYR A 91 2.96 -13.24 -2.13
CA TYR A 91 3.18 -11.83 -1.81
C TYR A 91 1.92 -11.01 -2.12
N ILE A 92 1.71 -9.97 -1.30
CA ILE A 92 0.77 -8.88 -1.56
C ILE A 92 1.58 -7.59 -1.59
N HIS A 93 1.36 -6.78 -2.63
CA HIS A 93 1.83 -5.41 -2.68
C HIS A 93 0.61 -4.49 -2.64
N PHE A 94 0.66 -3.52 -1.74
CA PHE A 94 -0.45 -2.62 -1.46
C PHE A 94 0.07 -1.19 -1.40
N ASP A 95 -0.53 -0.28 -2.18
CA ASP A 95 -0.19 1.14 -2.16
C ASP A 95 -1.23 1.90 -1.33
N TYR A 96 -0.79 2.46 -0.19
CA TYR A 96 -1.59 3.28 0.70
C TYR A 96 -1.29 4.75 0.50
N VAL A 97 -2.32 5.54 0.22
CA VAL A 97 -2.20 6.98 -0.03
C VAL A 97 -2.66 7.76 1.19
N TYR A 98 -1.81 8.64 1.68
CA TYR A 98 -2.06 9.42 2.88
C TYR A 98 -1.56 10.87 2.72
N SER A 99 -1.96 11.72 3.65
CA SER A 99 -1.42 13.08 3.79
C SER A 99 -0.28 13.09 4.81
N SER A 100 0.80 13.80 4.50
CA SER A 100 1.85 14.09 5.46
C SER A 100 2.01 15.59 5.63
N THR A 101 2.15 16.03 6.87
CA THR A 101 2.45 17.40 7.27
C THR A 101 3.79 17.40 7.96
N CYS A 102 4.69 18.31 7.57
CA CYS A 102 6.02 18.38 8.14
C CYS A 102 5.98 18.88 9.60
N PRO A 103 6.55 18.12 10.58
CA PRO A 103 6.60 18.54 11.98
C PRO A 103 7.32 19.86 12.19
N CYS A 104 8.48 20.08 11.56
CA CYS A 104 9.23 21.33 11.65
C CYS A 104 8.44 22.52 11.11
N SER A 105 7.75 22.33 9.98
CA SER A 105 6.92 23.40 9.40
C SER A 105 5.73 23.74 10.29
N THR A 106 5.18 22.77 11.01
CA THR A 106 4.10 22.98 11.98
C THR A 106 4.58 23.79 13.15
N GLU A 107 5.75 23.47 13.72
CA GLU A 107 6.36 24.24 14.80
C GLU A 107 6.63 25.69 14.37
N LEU A 108 7.20 25.90 13.18
CA LEU A 108 7.46 27.23 12.66
C LEU A 108 6.18 28.03 12.34
N ALA A 109 5.11 27.36 11.94
CA ALA A 109 3.82 28.01 11.75
C ALA A 109 3.21 28.49 13.07
N LEU A 110 3.31 27.68 14.13
CA LEU A 110 2.91 28.07 15.49
C LEU A 110 3.76 29.21 16.00
N HIS A 111 5.08 29.15 15.89
CA HIS A 111 5.99 30.22 16.24
C HIS A 111 5.66 31.55 15.53
N ALA A 112 5.31 31.49 14.24
CA ALA A 112 4.91 32.67 13.49
C ALA A 112 3.63 33.31 14.05
N LEU A 113 2.68 32.50 14.51
CA LEU A 113 1.45 32.98 15.13
C LEU A 113 1.70 33.58 16.52
N GLU A 114 2.44 32.89 17.37
CA GLU A 114 2.67 33.25 18.78
C GLU A 114 3.58 34.49 18.90
N GLU A 115 4.71 34.51 18.18
CA GLU A 115 5.74 35.53 18.35
C GLU A 115 5.56 36.75 17.43
N ARG A 116 4.85 36.59 16.30
CA ARG A 116 4.72 37.62 15.27
C ARG A 116 3.28 37.98 14.93
N ASN A 117 2.31 37.30 15.54
CA ASN A 117 0.89 37.42 15.22
C ASN A 117 0.63 37.24 13.69
N GLN A 118 1.42 36.38 13.07
CA GLN A 118 1.36 36.07 11.64
C GLN A 118 0.79 34.67 11.43
N TYR A 119 -0.38 34.59 10.80
CA TYR A 119 -0.92 33.29 10.39
C TYR A 119 -0.03 32.64 9.34
N ALA A 120 0.33 31.37 9.56
CA ALA A 120 1.11 30.57 8.64
C ALA A 120 0.54 29.15 8.56
N THR A 121 0.73 28.52 7.42
CA THR A 121 0.26 27.15 7.17
C THR A 121 1.49 26.25 6.96
N PRO A 122 1.62 25.14 7.71
CA PRO A 122 2.68 24.18 7.46
C PRO A 122 2.50 23.52 6.08
N HIS A 123 3.61 23.20 5.44
CA HIS A 123 3.49 22.46 4.18
C HIS A 123 3.00 21.04 4.44
N SER A 124 2.08 20.64 3.59
CA SER A 124 1.48 19.31 3.58
C SER A 124 1.44 18.79 2.15
N GLN A 125 1.52 17.51 1.97
CA GLN A 125 1.54 16.86 0.67
C GLN A 125 0.85 15.51 0.70
N ARG A 126 0.41 15.07 -0.48
CA ARG A 126 0.00 13.70 -0.68
C ARG A 126 1.22 12.80 -0.70
N SER A 127 1.14 11.70 0.00
CA SER A 127 2.22 10.75 0.22
C SER A 127 1.74 9.34 -0.05
N VAL A 128 2.66 8.46 -0.39
CA VAL A 128 2.35 7.06 -0.71
C VAL A 128 3.26 6.14 0.08
N ALA A 129 2.69 5.12 0.70
CA ALA A 129 3.43 4.00 1.24
C ALA A 129 3.12 2.75 0.43
N ARG A 130 4.14 2.14 -0.16
CA ARG A 130 4.06 0.81 -0.76
C ARG A 130 4.47 -0.22 0.24
N ILE A 131 3.53 -1.09 0.60
CA ILE A 131 3.72 -2.22 1.49
C ILE A 131 3.85 -3.48 0.64
N SER A 132 4.97 -4.17 0.73
CA SER A 132 5.23 -5.46 0.08
C SER A 132 5.37 -6.52 1.15
N LEU A 133 4.41 -7.43 1.26
CA LEU A 133 4.33 -8.47 2.29
C LEU A 133 4.60 -9.83 1.66
N LYS A 134 5.44 -10.63 2.31
CA LYS A 134 5.56 -12.08 2.08
C LYS A 134 4.75 -12.80 3.14
N LEU A 135 3.78 -13.58 2.71
CA LEU A 135 2.79 -14.18 3.59
C LEU A 135 3.10 -15.62 3.97
N LYS A 136 2.80 -15.95 5.22
CA LYS A 136 2.68 -17.32 5.74
C LYS A 136 1.24 -17.81 5.57
N ASP A 137 0.29 -16.98 6.00
CA ASP A 137 -1.14 -17.25 6.00
C ASP A 137 -1.92 -16.12 5.33
N PHE A 138 -3.21 -16.34 5.09
CA PHE A 138 -4.08 -15.38 4.43
C PHE A 138 -4.31 -14.13 5.30
N ILE A 139 -4.27 -12.96 4.64
CA ILE A 139 -4.63 -11.66 5.21
C ILE A 139 -5.57 -10.97 4.22
N TRP A 140 -6.67 -10.39 4.72
CA TRP A 140 -7.55 -9.58 3.90
C TRP A 140 -6.90 -8.24 3.53
N ILE A 141 -7.25 -7.71 2.36
CA ILE A 141 -6.77 -6.38 1.92
C ILE A 141 -7.29 -5.30 2.86
N GLU A 142 -8.50 -5.47 3.39
CA GLU A 142 -9.13 -4.64 4.41
C GLU A 142 -8.27 -4.55 5.68
N GLU A 143 -7.76 -5.68 6.16
CA GLU A 143 -6.89 -5.72 7.36
C GLU A 143 -5.56 -4.98 7.10
N ILE A 144 -5.01 -5.10 5.88
CA ILE A 144 -3.79 -4.35 5.49
C ILE A 144 -4.07 -2.85 5.49
N GLN A 145 -5.23 -2.43 4.94
CA GLN A 145 -5.65 -1.03 4.94
C GLN A 145 -5.84 -0.50 6.37
N GLU A 146 -6.51 -1.27 7.25
CA GLU A 146 -6.71 -0.91 8.66
C GLU A 146 -5.39 -0.75 9.41
N MET A 147 -4.43 -1.65 9.23
CA MET A 147 -3.08 -1.53 9.79
C MET A 147 -2.37 -0.25 9.31
N CYS A 148 -2.50 0.08 8.02
CA CYS A 148 -1.94 1.31 7.47
C CYS A 148 -2.64 2.55 8.05
N LEU A 149 -3.96 2.52 8.18
CA LEU A 149 -4.75 3.60 8.76
C LEU A 149 -4.39 3.80 10.24
N GLU A 150 -4.24 2.74 11.00
CA GLU A 150 -3.84 2.82 12.40
C GLU A 150 -2.43 3.41 12.58
N ALA A 151 -1.50 3.04 11.72
CA ALA A 151 -0.14 3.56 11.75
C ALA A 151 -0.08 5.05 11.37
N LEU A 152 -0.69 5.42 10.25
CA LEU A 152 -0.48 6.73 9.61
C LEU A 152 -1.59 7.74 9.90
N LYS A 153 -2.79 7.33 10.26
CA LYS A 153 -3.98 8.12 10.66
C LYS A 153 -4.58 9.01 9.55
N THR A 154 -3.78 9.53 8.65
CA THR A 154 -4.12 10.63 7.72
C THR A 154 -4.40 10.15 6.30
N GLU A 155 -5.21 9.09 6.16
CA GLU A 155 -5.63 8.58 4.85
C GLU A 155 -6.34 9.66 4.02
N THR A 156 -6.06 9.71 2.71
CA THR A 156 -6.76 10.64 1.81
C THR A 156 -8.24 10.32 1.72
N GLN A 157 -9.08 11.35 1.62
CA GLN A 157 -10.53 11.25 1.66
C GLN A 157 -11.13 11.28 0.26
N VAL A 158 -12.08 10.38 -0.02
CA VAL A 158 -12.78 10.28 -1.32
C VAL A 158 -14.05 11.16 -1.38
N PHE A 159 -14.71 11.35 -0.24
CA PHE A 159 -15.89 12.18 -0.12
C PHE A 159 -15.70 13.21 1.00
N VAL A 160 -15.89 14.50 0.70
CA VAL A 160 -15.72 15.59 1.66
C VAL A 160 -16.80 16.66 1.48
N LYS A 161 -17.35 17.11 2.61
CA LYS A 161 -18.02 18.39 2.74
C LYS A 161 -17.12 19.35 3.53
N ARG A 162 -17.56 20.57 3.77
CA ARG A 162 -16.76 21.61 4.45
C ARG A 162 -16.32 21.19 5.86
N GLU A 163 -17.20 20.54 6.61
CA GLU A 163 -16.90 20.01 7.94
C GLU A 163 -15.86 18.87 7.91
N ASP A 164 -15.81 18.11 6.82
CA ASP A 164 -14.81 17.04 6.63
C ASP A 164 -13.45 17.64 6.27
N GLU A 165 -13.40 18.68 5.44
CA GLU A 165 -12.15 19.43 5.16
C GLU A 165 -11.54 19.99 6.44
N GLN A 166 -12.36 20.57 7.33
CA GLN A 166 -11.90 21.04 8.62
C GLN A 166 -11.36 19.90 9.50
N ALA A 167 -12.12 18.80 9.56
CA ALA A 167 -11.70 17.61 10.32
C ALA A 167 -10.37 17.05 9.80
N PHE A 168 -10.18 17.02 8.49
CA PHE A 168 -8.96 16.54 7.86
C PHE A 168 -7.76 17.47 8.13
N ALA A 169 -7.98 18.80 8.13
CA ALA A 169 -6.95 19.77 8.49
C ALA A 169 -6.51 19.59 9.96
N GLU A 170 -7.46 19.42 10.89
CA GLU A 170 -7.19 19.14 12.30
C GLU A 170 -6.44 17.81 12.49
N LEU A 171 -6.85 16.75 11.78
CA LEU A 171 -6.22 15.44 11.82
C LEU A 171 -4.76 15.49 11.34
N ASN A 172 -4.49 16.23 10.27
CA ASN A 172 -3.14 16.44 9.75
C ASN A 172 -2.25 17.18 10.76
N ALA A 173 -2.77 18.23 11.39
CA ALA A 173 -2.03 18.98 12.41
C ALA A 173 -1.71 18.12 13.65
N ALA A 174 -2.61 17.21 14.02
CA ALA A 174 -2.44 16.31 15.17
C ALA A 174 -1.50 15.12 14.86
N ASN A 175 -1.24 14.82 13.60
CA ASN A 175 -0.49 13.63 13.16
C ASN A 175 0.63 13.96 12.18
N THR A 176 1.42 14.99 12.51
CA THR A 176 2.60 15.35 11.72
C THR A 176 3.64 14.24 11.75
N LYS A 177 4.34 14.01 10.64
CA LYS A 177 5.36 12.96 10.54
C LYS A 177 6.36 13.20 9.42
N PHE A 178 7.61 12.85 9.65
CA PHE A 178 8.61 12.71 8.61
C PHE A 178 8.42 11.40 7.84
N VAL A 179 9.05 11.28 6.69
CA VAL A 179 8.97 10.05 5.87
C VAL A 179 9.58 8.84 6.61
N GLU A 180 10.63 9.05 7.41
CA GLU A 180 11.23 8.02 8.26
C GLU A 180 10.28 7.55 9.37
N ASP A 181 9.50 8.46 9.93
CA ASP A 181 8.51 8.11 10.96
C ASP A 181 7.39 7.28 10.36
N ALA A 182 6.95 7.62 9.15
CA ALA A 182 5.94 6.85 8.45
C ALA A 182 6.35 5.38 8.25
N VAL A 183 7.59 5.12 7.81
CA VAL A 183 8.04 3.72 7.62
C VAL A 183 8.26 3.00 8.96
N ARG A 184 8.64 3.69 10.04
CA ARG A 184 8.80 3.10 11.39
C ARG A 184 7.45 2.72 11.99
N LEU A 185 6.44 3.59 11.89
CA LEU A 185 5.08 3.31 12.36
C LEU A 185 4.47 2.12 11.62
N LEU A 186 4.65 2.05 10.31
CA LEU A 186 4.22 0.88 9.52
C LEU A 186 5.02 -0.38 9.88
N PHE A 187 6.32 -0.25 10.15
CA PHE A 187 7.15 -1.36 10.60
C PHE A 187 6.57 -2.01 11.86
N GLU A 188 6.21 -1.22 12.87
CA GLU A 188 5.65 -1.70 14.14
C GLU A 188 4.38 -2.52 13.91
N GLN A 189 3.49 -2.08 13.02
CA GLN A 189 2.27 -2.80 12.68
C GLN A 189 2.54 -4.15 12.01
N PHE A 190 3.36 -4.16 10.96
CA PHE A 190 3.60 -5.37 10.18
C PHE A 190 4.60 -6.35 10.83
N ASP A 191 5.47 -5.88 11.74
CA ASP A 191 6.34 -6.76 12.51
C ASP A 191 5.58 -7.55 13.58
N ALA A 192 4.53 -6.96 14.13
CA ALA A 192 3.63 -7.59 15.09
C ALA A 192 2.66 -8.62 14.45
N GLU A 193 2.47 -8.60 13.13
CA GLU A 193 1.54 -9.49 12.42
C GLU A 193 2.21 -10.86 12.15
N GLU A 194 1.76 -11.89 12.85
CA GLU A 194 2.34 -13.24 12.79
C GLU A 194 2.18 -13.95 11.44
N ARG A 195 1.19 -13.53 10.63
CA ARG A 195 0.96 -14.05 9.27
C ARG A 195 1.94 -13.50 8.24
N VAL A 196 2.73 -12.46 8.61
CA VAL A 196 3.74 -11.84 7.76
C VAL A 196 5.12 -12.39 8.05
N LEU A 197 5.67 -13.15 7.10
CA LEU A 197 7.01 -13.73 7.19
C LEU A 197 8.12 -12.69 6.98
N ASP A 198 7.89 -11.78 6.05
CA ASP A 198 8.86 -10.76 5.65
C ASP A 198 8.14 -9.59 4.99
N PHE A 199 8.72 -8.39 5.05
CA PHE A 199 8.15 -7.23 4.37
C PHE A 199 9.21 -6.21 3.95
N LYS A 200 8.80 -5.39 2.98
CA LYS A 200 9.47 -4.17 2.57
C LYS A 200 8.44 -3.05 2.47
N ILE A 201 8.75 -1.92 3.08
CA ILE A 201 7.92 -0.72 3.04
C ILE A 201 8.75 0.40 2.42
N ILE A 202 8.18 1.06 1.41
CA ILE A 202 8.75 2.25 0.76
C ILE A 202 7.73 3.36 0.95
N ALA A 203 8.09 4.42 1.67
CA ALA A 203 7.28 5.63 1.74
C ALA A 203 7.89 6.74 0.90
N SER A 204 7.05 7.49 0.19
CA SER A 204 7.41 8.69 -0.56
C SER A 204 6.51 9.84 -0.13
N HIS A 205 7.12 10.92 0.35
CA HIS A 205 6.48 12.21 0.56
C HIS A 205 6.71 13.06 -0.70
N ASN A 206 5.62 13.31 -1.45
CA ASN A 206 5.66 14.12 -2.67
C ASN A 206 5.75 15.60 -2.27
N GLU A 207 6.95 16.05 -1.94
CA GLU A 207 7.21 17.32 -1.28
C GLU A 207 6.58 18.53 -2.00
N SER A 208 5.89 19.38 -1.24
CA SER A 208 5.31 20.62 -1.74
C SER A 208 6.24 21.84 -1.56
N LEU A 209 7.25 21.73 -0.68
CA LEU A 209 8.26 22.77 -0.45
C LEU A 209 9.44 22.67 -1.40
N HIS A 210 9.83 21.45 -1.78
CA HIS A 210 10.99 21.17 -2.62
C HIS A 210 10.59 20.66 -4.01
N SER A 211 11.52 20.73 -4.97
CA SER A 211 11.34 20.16 -6.30
C SER A 211 11.67 18.66 -6.39
N HIS A 212 11.95 18.03 -5.26
CA HIS A 212 12.23 16.60 -5.13
C HIS A 212 11.41 16.00 -4.01
N ASP A 213 11.18 14.69 -4.09
CA ASP A 213 10.46 13.94 -3.08
C ASP A 213 11.42 13.39 -2.02
N ALA A 214 10.90 13.16 -0.80
CA ALA A 214 11.62 12.48 0.27
C ALA A 214 11.18 11.01 0.30
N ILE A 215 12.15 10.07 0.30
CA ILE A 215 11.88 8.63 0.27
C ILE A 215 12.58 7.95 1.43
N ALA A 216 11.85 7.10 2.15
CA ALA A 216 12.39 6.20 3.15
C ALA A 216 12.03 4.74 2.83
N VAL A 217 12.92 3.83 3.20
CA VAL A 217 12.74 2.37 3.03
C VAL A 217 13.07 1.65 4.32
N ILE A 218 12.22 0.68 4.67
CA ILE A 218 12.47 -0.25 5.76
C ILE A 218 12.12 -1.67 5.34
N THR A 219 12.84 -2.66 5.86
CA THR A 219 12.56 -4.09 5.67
C THR A 219 12.57 -4.79 7.02
N LYS A 220 11.89 -5.94 7.13
CA LYS A 220 11.91 -6.77 8.33
C LYS A 220 13.32 -7.28 8.66
N GLY A 221 14.19 -7.43 7.65
CA GLY A 221 15.58 -7.87 7.84
C GLY A 221 15.77 -9.37 7.88
N VAL A 222 14.85 -10.12 7.30
CA VAL A 222 14.95 -11.59 7.19
C VAL A 222 16.08 -11.97 6.25
N GLU A 223 16.87 -12.98 6.63
CA GLU A 223 17.95 -13.50 5.79
C GLU A 223 17.40 -13.99 4.44
N HIS A 224 18.02 -13.58 3.35
CA HIS A 224 17.53 -13.83 1.98
C HIS A 224 16.10 -13.33 1.68
N GLY A 225 15.60 -12.39 2.49
CA GLY A 225 14.31 -11.74 2.32
C GLY A 225 14.36 -10.52 1.40
N PHE A 226 13.42 -9.60 1.60
CA PHE A 226 13.40 -8.33 0.89
C PHE A 226 14.67 -7.53 1.16
N ASN A 227 15.22 -6.93 0.11
CA ASN A 227 16.34 -6.00 0.23
C ASN A 227 15.85 -4.54 0.28
N LYS A 228 16.67 -3.66 0.84
CA LYS A 228 16.39 -2.22 0.97
C LYS A 228 16.63 -1.40 -0.31
N HIS A 229 17.00 -2.03 -1.42
CA HIS A 229 17.18 -1.33 -2.69
C HIS A 229 15.84 -0.79 -3.20
N VAL A 230 15.84 0.48 -3.63
CA VAL A 230 14.74 1.12 -4.35
C VAL A 230 15.20 1.35 -5.78
N SER A 231 14.51 0.74 -6.72
CA SER A 231 14.79 0.95 -8.14
C SER A 231 14.13 2.24 -8.65
N ILE A 232 14.61 2.75 -9.79
CA ILE A 232 13.96 3.87 -10.48
C ILE A 232 12.50 3.52 -10.85
N ALA A 233 12.21 2.25 -11.15
CA ALA A 233 10.87 1.80 -11.46
C ALA A 233 9.95 1.86 -10.22
N ASP A 234 10.46 1.49 -9.04
CA ASP A 234 9.73 1.65 -7.77
C ASP A 234 9.38 3.12 -7.53
N MET A 235 10.36 4.02 -7.68
CA MET A 235 10.17 5.46 -7.49
C MET A 235 9.13 6.04 -8.46
N LYS A 236 9.24 5.74 -9.76
CA LYS A 236 8.28 6.23 -10.76
C LYS A 236 6.85 5.72 -10.53
N SER A 237 6.69 4.53 -9.98
CA SER A 237 5.38 3.93 -9.73
C SER A 237 4.70 4.46 -8.45
N LEU A 238 5.42 5.20 -7.60
CA LEU A 238 4.89 5.88 -6.40
C LEU A 238 4.36 7.30 -6.70
N ILE A 239 4.49 7.76 -7.93
CA ILE A 239 3.89 9.03 -8.37
C ILE A 239 2.43 8.75 -8.73
N TYR A 240 1.49 9.44 -8.06
CA TYR A 240 0.05 9.32 -8.23
C TYR A 240 -0.54 10.58 -8.85
#